data_15a97e0d78c1b1d09d00bc67260621f6
#
_entry.id   15a97e0d78c1b1d09d00bc67260621f6
#
_cell.length_a   1.000
_cell.length_b   1.000
_cell.length_c   1.000
_cell.angle_alpha   90.00
_cell.angle_beta   90.00
_cell.angle_gamma   90.00
#
_symmetry.space_group_name_H-M   'P 1'
#
loop_
_entity.id
_entity.type
_entity.pdbx_description
1 polymer ?
#
loop_
_entity_poly.entity_id
_entity_poly.type
_entity_poly.pdbx_seq_one_letter_code
_entity_poly.pdbx_strand_id
1 'polypeptide(L)'
;MDKAKIMIVDDDPDLRRALKIRLRANHYDTVQASDGYSAIAVAQKEHPNLIILDLGLPAGDGFIVLERLQESDALSSIPVIVLTARDPQSSEQKTLQAGAAAFFQKPADNNELLDVIRATLPNAWPGMGMSS
;
A
#
# COMPACT_ATOMS: atom_id res chain seq x y z
N MET A 1 -12.49 9.92 16.51
CA MET A 1 -11.22 10.13 15.85
C MET A 1 -11.06 9.20 14.68
N ASP A 2 -10.76 9.74 13.53
CA ASP A 2 -10.68 8.92 12.34
C ASP A 2 -9.40 8.11 12.36
N LYS A 3 -9.51 6.89 11.82
CA LYS A 3 -8.35 6.03 11.66
C LYS A 3 -7.78 6.23 10.27
N ALA A 4 -6.48 6.05 10.14
CA ALA A 4 -5.88 6.04 8.81
C ALA A 4 -6.40 4.82 8.05
N LYS A 5 -6.71 5.02 6.77
CA LYS A 5 -7.26 3.98 5.91
C LYS A 5 -6.16 3.47 5.00
N ILE A 6 -5.93 2.16 5.02
CA ILE A 6 -4.91 1.52 4.20
C ILE A 6 -5.59 0.63 3.17
N MET A 7 -5.25 0.81 1.90
CA MET A 7 -5.76 -0.04 0.83
C MET A 7 -4.78 -1.15 0.56
N ILE A 8 -5.28 -2.38 0.52
CA ILE A 8 -4.49 -3.57 0.22
C ILE A 8 -4.84 -4.03 -1.18
N VAL A 9 -3.86 -4.05 -2.08
CA VAL A 9 -4.04 -4.46 -3.47
C VAL A 9 -3.21 -5.72 -3.72
N ASP A 10 -3.87 -6.85 -3.76
CA ASP A 10 -3.23 -8.16 -3.94
C ASP A 10 -4.29 -9.15 -4.40
N ASP A 11 -3.93 -10.05 -5.30
CA ASP A 11 -4.89 -11.04 -5.79
C ASP A 11 -5.02 -12.25 -4.88
N ASP A 12 -4.16 -12.39 -3.88
CA ASP A 12 -4.21 -13.51 -2.93
C ASP A 12 -5.18 -13.17 -1.79
N PRO A 13 -6.34 -13.83 -1.72
CA PRO A 13 -7.33 -13.50 -0.68
C PRO A 13 -6.85 -13.84 0.72
N ASP A 14 -5.99 -14.84 0.87
CA ASP A 14 -5.48 -15.19 2.19
C ASP A 14 -4.52 -14.13 2.70
N LEU A 15 -3.67 -13.60 1.82
CA LEU A 15 -2.77 -12.52 2.20
C LEU A 15 -3.58 -11.26 2.54
N ARG A 16 -4.58 -10.92 1.73
CA ARG A 16 -5.41 -9.75 2.03
C ARG A 16 -6.08 -9.88 3.40
N ARG A 17 -6.58 -11.08 3.72
CA ARG A 17 -7.21 -11.32 5.02
C ARG A 17 -6.21 -11.16 6.16
N ALA A 18 -5.03 -11.75 6.00
CA ALA A 18 -4.02 -11.69 7.05
C ALA A 18 -3.57 -10.25 7.30
N LEU A 19 -3.34 -9.48 6.24
CA LEU A 19 -2.98 -8.08 6.37
C LEU A 19 -4.11 -7.26 7.01
N LYS A 20 -5.35 -7.51 6.59
CA LYS A 20 -6.49 -6.80 7.15
C LYS A 20 -6.59 -7.01 8.65
N ILE A 21 -6.45 -8.26 9.10
CA ILE A 21 -6.52 -8.57 10.53
C ILE A 21 -5.41 -7.83 11.28
N ARG A 22 -4.19 -7.88 10.75
CA ARG A 22 -3.04 -7.26 11.39
C ARG A 22 -3.17 -5.74 11.45
N LEU A 23 -3.58 -5.14 10.34
CA LEU A 23 -3.71 -3.69 10.28
C LEU A 23 -4.83 -3.20 11.20
N ARG A 24 -5.95 -3.90 11.22
CA ARG A 24 -7.05 -3.52 12.11
C ARG A 24 -6.67 -3.66 13.58
N ALA A 25 -5.87 -4.66 13.91
CA ALA A 25 -5.36 -4.82 15.28
C ALA A 25 -4.45 -3.66 15.68
N ASN A 26 -3.89 -2.95 14.70
CA ASN A 26 -3.04 -1.80 14.93
C ASN A 26 -3.76 -0.47 14.68
N HIS A 27 -5.09 -0.51 14.71
CA HIS A 27 -5.96 0.68 14.66
C HIS A 27 -6.00 1.37 13.31
N TYR A 28 -5.85 0.61 12.23
CA TYR A 28 -6.04 1.12 10.87
C TYR A 28 -7.35 0.61 10.30
N ASP A 29 -8.02 1.44 9.49
CA ASP A 29 -9.11 0.97 8.66
C ASP A 29 -8.52 0.40 7.38
N THR A 30 -9.24 -0.52 6.73
CA THR A 30 -8.75 -1.16 5.53
C THR A 30 -9.80 -1.19 4.42
N VAL A 31 -9.35 -1.05 3.18
CA VAL A 31 -10.12 -1.36 1.99
C VAL A 31 -9.26 -2.24 1.10
N GLN A 32 -9.87 -2.93 0.15
CA GLN A 32 -9.16 -3.94 -0.61
C GLN A 32 -9.49 -3.87 -2.09
N ALA A 33 -8.54 -4.30 -2.91
CA ALA A 33 -8.75 -4.52 -4.33
C ALA A 33 -7.95 -5.77 -4.73
N SER A 34 -8.48 -6.54 -5.69
CA SER A 34 -7.86 -7.81 -6.07
C SER A 34 -7.15 -7.76 -7.42
N ASP A 35 -7.26 -6.65 -8.15
CA ASP A 35 -6.60 -6.51 -9.45
C ASP A 35 -6.31 -5.03 -9.72
N GLY A 36 -5.54 -4.78 -10.78
CA GLY A 36 -5.11 -3.43 -11.11
C GLY A 36 -6.25 -2.51 -11.53
N TYR A 37 -7.25 -3.08 -12.17
CA TYR A 37 -8.36 -2.28 -12.67
C TYR A 37 -9.20 -1.74 -11.50
N SER A 38 -9.57 -2.62 -10.59
CA SER A 38 -10.35 -2.20 -9.43
C SER A 38 -9.54 -1.36 -8.47
N ALA A 39 -8.20 -1.51 -8.45
CA ALA A 39 -7.36 -0.73 -7.55
C ALA A 39 -7.52 0.78 -7.77
N ILE A 40 -7.49 1.22 -9.03
CA ILE A 40 -7.64 2.64 -9.33
C ILE A 40 -9.02 3.13 -8.94
N ALA A 41 -10.07 2.37 -9.26
CA ALA A 41 -11.44 2.75 -8.93
C ALA A 41 -11.65 2.86 -7.42
N VAL A 42 -11.11 1.89 -6.66
CA VAL A 42 -11.22 1.90 -5.20
C VAL A 42 -10.44 3.09 -4.63
N ALA A 43 -9.24 3.36 -5.14
CA ALA A 43 -8.46 4.49 -4.66
C ALA A 43 -9.19 5.81 -4.88
N GLN A 44 -9.84 5.97 -6.03
CA GLN A 44 -10.59 7.17 -6.33
C GLN A 44 -11.81 7.35 -5.43
N LYS A 45 -12.45 6.25 -5.09
CA LYS A 45 -13.65 6.30 -4.24
C LYS A 45 -13.30 6.47 -2.78
N GLU A 46 -12.32 5.71 -2.29
CA GLU A 46 -12.05 5.62 -0.87
C GLU A 46 -10.98 6.59 -0.37
N HIS A 47 -10.15 7.13 -1.26
CA HIS A 47 -9.07 8.05 -0.89
C HIS A 47 -8.24 7.53 0.30
N PRO A 48 -7.62 6.37 0.16
CA PRO A 48 -6.85 5.81 1.28
C PRO A 48 -5.65 6.70 1.63
N ASN A 49 -5.17 6.55 2.84
CA ASN A 49 -4.01 7.30 3.30
C ASN A 49 -2.69 6.63 2.91
N LEU A 50 -2.73 5.35 2.57
CA LEU A 50 -1.58 4.58 2.17
C LEU A 50 -2.05 3.36 1.39
N ILE A 51 -1.26 2.92 0.41
CA ILE A 51 -1.59 1.75 -0.39
C ILE A 51 -0.47 0.73 -0.26
N ILE A 52 -0.84 -0.54 0.02
CA ILE A 52 0.08 -1.68 -0.06
C ILE A 52 -0.23 -2.37 -1.37
N LEU A 53 0.74 -2.46 -2.27
CA LEU A 53 0.52 -2.90 -3.65
C LEU A 53 1.42 -4.05 -4.01
N ASP A 54 0.83 -5.13 -4.55
CA ASP A 54 1.60 -6.22 -5.14
C ASP A 54 1.82 -5.92 -6.63
N LEU A 55 3.02 -6.15 -7.11
CA LEU A 55 3.34 -5.95 -8.53
C LEU A 55 2.84 -7.10 -9.41
N GLY A 56 2.63 -8.28 -8.83
CA GLY A 56 2.23 -9.47 -9.59
C GLY A 56 0.74 -9.63 -9.75
N LEU A 57 0.02 -8.57 -10.09
CA LEU A 57 -1.43 -8.63 -10.23
C LEU A 57 -1.85 -9.17 -11.58
N PRO A 58 -2.98 -9.91 -11.65
CA PRO A 58 -3.55 -10.25 -12.93
C PRO A 58 -4.23 -9.02 -13.54
N ALA A 59 -4.50 -9.07 -14.82
CA ALA A 59 -5.25 -8.02 -15.51
C ALA A 59 -4.77 -6.61 -15.15
N GLY A 60 -3.56 -6.34 -15.49
CA GLY A 60 -2.97 -5.05 -15.16
C GLY A 60 -1.87 -5.21 -14.14
N ASP A 61 -0.67 -5.26 -14.62
CA ASP A 61 0.53 -5.35 -13.82
C ASP A 61 0.50 -4.28 -12.73
N GLY A 62 0.84 -4.65 -11.52
CA GLY A 62 0.91 -3.70 -10.40
C GLY A 62 1.85 -2.54 -10.66
N PHE A 63 2.90 -2.73 -11.47
CA PHE A 63 3.78 -1.64 -11.83
C PHE A 63 3.02 -0.55 -12.62
N ILE A 64 2.12 -0.96 -13.51
CA ILE A 64 1.27 -0.02 -14.24
C ILE A 64 0.33 0.70 -13.28
N VAL A 65 -0.19 0.00 -12.27
CA VAL A 65 -1.01 0.63 -11.25
C VAL A 65 -0.22 1.72 -10.54
N LEU A 66 1.02 1.43 -10.16
CA LEU A 66 1.88 2.42 -9.50
C LEU A 66 2.07 3.64 -10.40
N GLU A 67 2.34 3.44 -11.69
CA GLU A 67 2.51 4.53 -12.60
C GLU A 67 1.23 5.38 -12.72
N ARG A 68 0.09 4.73 -12.81
CA ARG A 68 -1.18 5.45 -12.91
C ARG A 68 -1.50 6.26 -11.66
N LEU A 69 -1.19 5.70 -10.48
CA LEU A 69 -1.36 6.45 -9.25
C LEU A 69 -0.50 7.70 -9.24
N GLN A 70 0.74 7.58 -9.69
CA GLN A 70 1.67 8.71 -9.71
C GLN A 70 1.27 9.78 -10.73
N GLU A 71 0.58 9.40 -11.80
CA GLU A 71 0.14 10.34 -12.81
C GLU A 71 -1.14 11.07 -12.46
N SER A 72 -1.85 10.62 -11.45
CA SER A 72 -3.13 11.22 -11.06
C SER A 72 -2.90 12.35 -10.05
N ASP A 73 -3.38 13.54 -10.36
CA ASP A 73 -3.25 14.67 -9.44
C ASP A 73 -3.94 14.37 -8.11
N ALA A 74 -5.06 13.65 -8.17
CA ALA A 74 -5.82 13.34 -6.96
C ALA A 74 -5.18 12.24 -6.12
N LEU A 75 -4.39 11.34 -6.73
CA LEU A 75 -3.88 10.15 -6.04
C LEU A 75 -2.37 10.14 -5.85
N SER A 76 -1.65 11.04 -6.51
CA SER A 76 -0.18 10.99 -6.50
C SER A 76 0.44 11.25 -5.13
N SER A 77 -0.30 11.88 -4.23
CA SER A 77 0.21 12.14 -2.88
C SER A 77 0.04 10.96 -1.94
N ILE A 78 -0.71 9.93 -2.35
CA ILE A 78 -0.91 8.76 -1.51
C ILE A 78 0.35 7.90 -1.56
N PRO A 79 1.02 7.66 -0.43
CA PRO A 79 2.22 6.83 -0.43
C PRO A 79 1.88 5.37 -0.75
N VAL A 80 2.76 4.73 -1.53
CA VAL A 80 2.59 3.35 -1.93
C VAL A 80 3.76 2.52 -1.39
N ILE A 81 3.46 1.47 -0.66
CA ILE A 81 4.45 0.49 -0.22
C ILE A 81 4.23 -0.76 -1.07
N VAL A 82 5.26 -1.20 -1.75
CA VAL A 82 5.18 -2.39 -2.59
C VAL A 82 5.53 -3.62 -1.75
N LEU A 83 4.67 -4.63 -1.82
CA LEU A 83 4.87 -5.91 -1.14
C LEU A 83 4.62 -7.00 -2.17
N THR A 84 5.68 -7.62 -2.67
CA THR A 84 5.59 -8.50 -3.83
C THR A 84 6.54 -9.69 -3.71
N ALA A 85 6.21 -10.78 -4.44
CA ALA A 85 7.10 -11.92 -4.52
C ALA A 85 8.24 -11.71 -5.50
N ARG A 86 8.20 -10.63 -6.28
CA ARG A 86 9.25 -10.38 -7.29
C ARG A 86 10.61 -10.14 -6.64
N ASP A 87 11.63 -10.52 -7.38
CA ASP A 87 13.01 -10.40 -6.94
C ASP A 87 13.40 -8.92 -6.76
N PRO A 88 13.92 -8.53 -5.60
CA PRO A 88 14.37 -7.15 -5.40
C PRO A 88 15.42 -6.70 -6.39
N GLN A 89 16.34 -7.60 -6.78
CA GLN A 89 17.41 -7.23 -7.69
C GLN A 89 16.88 -6.75 -9.04
N SER A 90 15.75 -7.29 -9.49
CA SER A 90 15.19 -6.92 -10.78
C SER A 90 14.10 -5.86 -10.66
N SER A 91 13.58 -5.60 -9.50
CA SER A 91 12.37 -4.80 -9.34
C SER A 91 12.48 -3.64 -8.38
N GLU A 92 13.35 -3.72 -7.36
CA GLU A 92 13.31 -2.72 -6.29
C GLU A 92 13.65 -1.32 -6.77
N GLN A 93 14.77 -1.16 -7.46
CA GLN A 93 15.21 0.16 -7.89
C GLN A 93 14.21 0.80 -8.85
N LYS A 94 13.73 0.02 -9.81
CA LYS A 94 12.76 0.48 -10.78
C LYS A 94 11.46 0.93 -10.07
N THR A 95 11.04 0.17 -9.08
CA THR A 95 9.82 0.46 -8.34
C THR A 95 9.96 1.74 -7.51
N LEU A 96 11.08 1.89 -6.84
CA LEU A 96 11.32 3.11 -6.05
C LEU A 96 11.44 4.33 -6.96
N GLN A 97 12.07 4.18 -8.11
CA GLN A 97 12.16 5.28 -9.08
C GLN A 97 10.79 5.63 -9.66
N ALA A 98 9.88 4.67 -9.72
CA ALA A 98 8.52 4.94 -10.18
C ALA A 98 7.64 5.58 -9.11
N GLY A 99 8.19 5.85 -7.93
CA GLY A 99 7.49 6.62 -6.91
C GLY A 99 7.04 5.86 -5.68
N ALA A 100 7.34 4.55 -5.58
CA ALA A 100 7.00 3.82 -4.37
C ALA A 100 7.82 4.34 -3.18
N ALA A 101 7.19 4.39 -2.02
CA ALA A 101 7.85 4.85 -0.79
C ALA A 101 8.73 3.76 -0.19
N ALA A 102 8.42 2.48 -0.43
CA ALA A 102 9.20 1.36 0.09
C ALA A 102 8.92 0.11 -0.72
N PHE A 103 9.81 -0.85 -0.63
CA PHE A 103 9.71 -2.13 -1.33
C PHE A 103 10.01 -3.27 -0.35
N PHE A 104 9.09 -4.24 -0.28
CA PHE A 104 9.27 -5.44 0.52
C PHE A 104 9.09 -6.67 -0.34
N GLN A 105 9.96 -7.65 -0.18
CA GLN A 105 9.77 -8.95 -0.82
C GLN A 105 8.98 -9.86 0.10
N LYS A 106 8.01 -10.59 -0.45
CA LYS A 106 7.26 -11.59 0.30
C LYS A 106 8.14 -12.81 0.59
N PRO A 107 8.01 -13.40 1.76
CA PRO A 107 7.20 -12.95 2.90
C PRO A 107 7.92 -11.85 3.65
N ALA A 108 7.21 -10.79 4.01
CA ALA A 108 7.81 -9.68 4.74
C ALA A 108 7.61 -9.86 6.25
N ASP A 109 8.57 -9.36 7.01
CA ASP A 109 8.41 -9.33 8.46
C ASP A 109 7.31 -8.33 8.81
N ASN A 110 6.31 -8.79 9.56
CA ASN A 110 5.15 -7.96 9.87
C ASN A 110 5.51 -6.74 10.71
N ASN A 111 6.46 -6.87 11.61
CA ASN A 111 6.86 -5.75 12.44
C ASN A 111 7.59 -4.68 11.61
N GLU A 112 8.45 -5.11 10.70
CA GLU A 112 9.13 -4.17 9.81
C GLU A 112 8.14 -3.45 8.91
N LEU A 113 7.16 -4.17 8.39
CA LEU A 113 6.14 -3.57 7.54
C LEU A 113 5.34 -2.52 8.32
N LEU A 114 4.91 -2.85 9.54
CA LEU A 114 4.18 -1.91 10.39
C LEU A 114 5.01 -0.68 10.72
N ASP A 115 6.30 -0.86 10.99
CA ASP A 115 7.17 0.26 11.28
C ASP A 115 7.27 1.21 10.10
N VAL A 116 7.39 0.68 8.88
CA VAL A 116 7.46 1.51 7.68
C VAL A 116 6.13 2.20 7.41
N ILE A 117 5.01 1.51 7.66
CA ILE A 117 3.69 2.13 7.52
C ILE A 117 3.60 3.35 8.44
N ARG A 118 3.97 3.20 9.71
CA ARG A 118 3.91 4.31 10.66
C ARG A 118 4.81 5.46 10.24
N ALA A 119 6.00 5.13 9.78
CA ALA A 119 6.97 6.16 9.36
C ALA A 119 6.53 6.88 8.09
N THR A 120 5.75 6.22 7.24
CA THR A 120 5.34 6.75 5.95
C THR A 120 4.08 7.60 6.04
N LEU A 121 3.20 7.32 6.99
CA LEU A 121 1.97 8.09 7.13
C LEU A 121 2.29 9.52 7.56
N PRO A 122 1.47 10.50 7.13
CA PRO A 122 1.74 11.89 7.48
C PRO A 122 1.77 12.11 8.98
N ASN A 123 2.70 12.94 9.43
CA ASN A 123 2.82 13.26 10.84
C ASN A 123 1.63 13.99 11.41
N ALA A 124 0.85 14.63 10.58
CA ALA A 124 -0.30 15.38 11.03
C ALA A 124 -1.53 14.51 11.29
N TRP A 125 -1.40 13.20 11.18
CA TRP A 125 -2.56 12.32 11.36
C TRP A 125 -3.02 12.34 12.82
N PRO A 126 -4.29 12.69 13.07
CA PRO A 126 -4.79 12.75 14.44
C PRO A 126 -4.72 11.36 15.08
N GLY A 127 -4.29 11.31 16.30
CA GLY A 127 -4.23 10.04 17.00
C GLY A 127 -2.97 9.25 16.81
N MET A 128 -2.05 9.75 16.03
CA MET A 128 -0.78 9.10 15.85
C MET A 128 0.23 9.48 16.91
N GLY A 129 -0.20 10.03 17.94
CA GLY A 129 0.67 10.24 19.03
C GLY A 129 1.78 11.12 18.79
N MET A 130 1.54 12.09 18.23
CA MET A 130 2.55 12.90 17.91
C MET A 130 3.16 13.45 18.98
N SER A 131 2.97 13.15 19.88
CA SER A 131 3.50 13.67 20.77
C SER A 131 4.68 13.84 20.68
N SER A 132 4.95 13.58 20.12
CA SER A 132 6.06 13.81 20.13
C SER A 132 6.71 14.46 20.49
#